data_2a7435284ce6a0718e2043473c97239b
#
_entry.id   2a7435284ce6a0718e2043473c97239b
#
_cell.length_a   1.000
_cell.length_b   1.000
_cell.length_c   1.000
_cell.angle_alpha   90.00
_cell.angle_beta   90.00
_cell.angle_gamma   90.00
#
_symmetry.space_group_name_H-M   'P 1'
#
loop_
_entity.id
_entity.type
_entity.pdbx_description
1 polymer ?
#
loop_
_entity_poly.entity_id
_entity_poly.type
_entity_poly.pdbx_seq_one_letter_code
_entity_poly.pdbx_strand_id
1 'polypeptide(L)'
;MVFFVCVSCKEYLDVKPKGEVIPKTAEEFAALLNSHLSEIDDGYDEAILGNAMEKLELECFSDNVENSLTKNVTGMGAIPKYVGDRLNSFKSEYEKLYALIKNCNLVIHEMEEENTEMAKSCYATAYTLRGVAYYNLMRLFCEPYNKQKAGEQLGLSIVTRFDMEARPKRSSLLEIVSLIEEDLKKGISYNSKSEIFRYTVDVAKAYLARLYFWSQNWEQAIPVAKEILEAYPLVEGTEYVDMLSAQHAQKGNILLRSYVLSHVSGDQNYNGAKG
;
A
#
# COMPACT_ATOMS: atom_id res chain seq x y z
N MET A 1 -28.30 23.87 56.51
CA MET A 1 -28.38 23.24 55.20
C MET A 1 -27.21 23.81 54.38
N VAL A 2 -26.11 23.04 54.31
CA VAL A 2 -24.88 23.51 53.64
C VAL A 2 -24.88 22.87 52.24
N PHE A 3 -24.92 23.72 51.19
CA PHE A 3 -24.81 23.29 49.81
C PHE A 3 -23.32 23.14 49.44
N PHE A 4 -22.87 21.90 49.21
CA PHE A 4 -21.56 21.64 48.58
C PHE A 4 -21.72 21.79 47.07
N VAL A 5 -21.12 22.83 46.51
CA VAL A 5 -20.99 23.02 45.08
C VAL A 5 -19.71 22.27 44.65
N CYS A 6 -19.88 21.10 44.03
CA CYS A 6 -18.77 20.42 43.40
C CYS A 6 -18.42 21.15 42.09
N VAL A 7 -17.36 21.94 42.09
CA VAL A 7 -16.76 22.50 40.88
C VAL A 7 -15.90 21.40 40.28
N SER A 8 -16.42 20.72 39.26
CA SER A 8 -15.65 19.76 38.47
C SER A 8 -14.68 20.52 37.56
N CYS A 9 -13.38 20.45 37.85
CA CYS A 9 -12.36 20.96 36.95
C CYS A 9 -12.29 20.07 35.73
N LYS A 10 -12.84 20.49 34.61
CA LYS A 10 -12.75 19.83 33.30
C LYS A 10 -11.30 19.74 32.80
N GLU A 11 -10.45 20.65 33.20
CA GLU A 11 -9.03 20.71 32.80
C GLU A 11 -8.16 19.58 33.37
N TYR A 12 -8.58 18.92 34.44
CA TYR A 12 -7.78 17.83 35.05
C TYR A 12 -7.87 16.51 34.28
N LEU A 13 -8.86 16.35 33.41
CA LEU A 13 -9.05 15.16 32.59
C LEU A 13 -8.41 15.29 31.20
N ASP A 14 -7.91 16.46 30.86
CA ASP A 14 -7.24 16.74 29.57
C ASP A 14 -5.72 16.47 29.67
N VAL A 15 -5.36 15.36 30.29
CA VAL A 15 -3.97 14.91 30.34
C VAL A 15 -3.65 14.33 28.95
N LYS A 16 -3.09 15.19 28.08
CA LYS A 16 -2.46 14.70 26.85
C LYS A 16 -1.33 13.74 27.24
N PRO A 17 -1.29 12.52 26.67
CA PRO A 17 -0.18 11.62 26.88
C PRO A 17 1.12 12.36 26.52
N LYS A 18 2.07 12.40 27.43
CA LYS A 18 3.37 13.00 27.16
C LYS A 18 4.07 12.18 26.08
N GLY A 19 4.11 12.72 24.85
CA GLY A 19 4.84 12.13 23.74
C GLY A 19 4.04 11.87 22.46
N GLU A 20 2.72 11.95 22.45
CA GLU A 20 1.92 11.85 21.23
C GLU A 20 1.30 13.21 20.90
N VAL A 21 1.79 13.84 19.86
CA VAL A 21 1.14 15.01 19.25
C VAL A 21 0.08 14.48 18.30
N ILE A 22 -1.18 14.76 18.59
CA ILE A 22 -2.25 14.49 17.62
C ILE A 22 -2.12 15.54 16.52
N PRO A 23 -1.86 15.14 15.26
CA PRO A 23 -1.77 16.06 14.13
C PRO A 23 -3.06 16.88 14.00
N LYS A 24 -2.94 18.14 13.60
CA LYS A 24 -4.09 19.04 13.38
C LYS A 24 -4.03 19.73 12.04
N THR A 25 -2.85 20.11 11.60
CA THR A 25 -2.65 20.84 10.34
C THR A 25 -2.34 19.89 9.20
N ALA A 26 -2.52 20.35 7.96
CA ALA A 26 -2.19 19.57 6.78
C ALA A 26 -0.71 19.18 6.72
N GLU A 27 0.20 20.05 7.21
CA GLU A 27 1.64 19.77 7.27
C GLU A 27 1.97 18.65 8.26
N GLU A 28 1.31 18.63 9.43
CA GLU A 28 1.51 17.57 10.43
C GLU A 28 0.99 16.22 9.91
N PHE A 29 -0.17 16.19 9.24
CA PHE A 29 -0.68 15.00 8.57
C PHE A 29 0.17 14.58 7.37
N ALA A 30 0.73 15.54 6.64
CA ALA A 30 1.71 15.26 5.59
C ALA A 30 2.95 14.55 6.14
N ALA A 31 3.44 14.99 7.31
CA ALA A 31 4.56 14.32 7.97
C ALA A 31 4.23 12.88 8.38
N LEU A 32 2.99 12.63 8.85
CA LEU A 32 2.52 11.27 9.16
C LEU A 32 2.49 10.38 7.91
N LEU A 33 2.01 10.87 6.78
CA LEU A 33 2.01 10.15 5.51
C LEU A 33 3.44 9.95 4.97
N ASN A 34 4.28 10.98 5.07
CA ASN A 34 5.67 10.91 4.62
C ASN A 34 6.49 9.86 5.37
N SER A 35 6.17 9.54 6.62
CA SER A 35 6.84 8.45 7.34
C SER A 35 6.70 7.11 6.63
N HIS A 36 5.55 6.85 5.99
CA HIS A 36 5.34 5.66 5.17
C HIS A 36 5.98 5.77 3.79
N LEU A 37 6.04 6.98 3.23
CA LEU A 37 6.56 7.21 1.88
C LEU A 37 8.09 7.30 1.86
N SER A 38 8.72 7.72 2.95
CA SER A 38 10.18 7.73 3.09
C SER A 38 10.75 6.30 3.11
N GLU A 39 10.00 5.35 3.67
CA GLU A 39 10.37 3.94 3.63
C GLU A 39 10.46 3.40 2.20
N ILE A 40 9.64 3.93 1.27
CA ILE A 40 9.73 3.60 -0.16
C ILE A 40 11.09 4.05 -0.73
N ASP A 41 11.57 5.22 -0.34
CA ASP A 41 12.84 5.75 -0.80
C ASP A 41 14.04 4.99 -0.26
N ASP A 42 13.92 4.54 0.98
CA ASP A 42 14.96 3.76 1.63
C ASP A 42 14.94 2.28 1.24
N GLY A 43 13.97 1.87 0.42
CA GLY A 43 13.80 0.48 0.00
C GLY A 43 13.20 -0.43 1.08
N TYR A 44 12.67 0.15 2.14
CA TYR A 44 12.09 -0.56 3.28
C TYR A 44 10.57 -0.56 3.31
N ASP A 45 9.90 -0.09 2.25
CA ASP A 45 8.45 -0.17 2.19
C ASP A 45 7.99 -1.62 2.02
N GLU A 46 8.07 -2.34 3.11
CA GLU A 46 7.61 -3.70 3.19
C GLU A 46 6.07 -3.79 3.16
N ALA A 47 5.37 -2.72 3.56
CA ALA A 47 3.92 -2.75 3.66
C ALA A 47 3.21 -2.68 2.30
N ILE A 48 3.70 -1.85 1.38
CA ILE A 48 3.03 -1.60 0.10
C ILE A 48 3.71 -2.32 -1.05
N LEU A 49 5.04 -2.24 -1.10
CA LEU A 49 5.84 -2.81 -2.20
C LEU A 49 6.40 -4.19 -1.86
N GLY A 50 6.38 -4.59 -0.58
CA GLY A 50 7.06 -5.78 -0.08
C GLY A 50 8.59 -5.62 -0.11
N ASN A 51 9.32 -6.36 0.69
CA ASN A 51 10.77 -6.33 0.61
C ASN A 51 11.28 -7.15 -0.60
N ALA A 52 12.52 -6.88 -1.02
CA ALA A 52 13.10 -7.50 -2.20
C ALA A 52 13.21 -9.04 -2.08
N MET A 53 13.45 -9.55 -0.87
CA MET A 53 13.53 -10.99 -0.61
C MET A 53 12.20 -11.68 -0.71
N GLU A 54 11.12 -11.06 -0.20
CA GLU A 54 9.75 -11.59 -0.33
C GLU A 54 9.30 -11.63 -1.78
N LYS A 55 9.63 -10.59 -2.56
CA LYS A 55 9.35 -10.59 -3.99
C LYS A 55 10.09 -11.68 -4.73
N LEU A 56 11.36 -11.87 -4.43
CA LEU A 56 12.14 -12.95 -5.00
C LEU A 56 11.58 -14.32 -4.59
N GLU A 57 11.17 -14.46 -3.34
CA GLU A 57 10.50 -15.66 -2.87
C GLU A 57 9.19 -15.95 -3.61
N LEU A 58 8.36 -14.90 -3.85
CA LEU A 58 7.14 -15.03 -4.63
C LEU A 58 7.42 -15.41 -6.09
N GLU A 59 8.46 -14.86 -6.70
CA GLU A 59 8.89 -15.26 -8.04
C GLU A 59 9.37 -16.72 -8.09
N CYS A 60 9.95 -17.25 -7.01
CA CYS A 60 10.31 -18.66 -6.91
C CYS A 60 9.11 -19.61 -6.86
N PHE A 61 7.88 -19.11 -6.63
CA PHE A 61 6.65 -19.89 -6.76
C PHE A 61 6.05 -19.86 -8.17
N SER A 62 6.59 -19.00 -9.02
CA SER A 62 6.20 -18.93 -10.44
C SER A 62 7.15 -19.77 -11.30
N ASP A 63 6.75 -20.00 -12.53
CA ASP A 63 7.59 -20.61 -13.55
C ASP A 63 8.56 -19.64 -14.24
N ASN A 64 8.58 -18.38 -13.79
CA ASN A 64 9.51 -17.36 -14.29
C ASN A 64 10.95 -17.61 -13.83
N VAL A 65 11.14 -18.29 -12.71
CA VAL A 65 12.46 -18.67 -12.21
C VAL A 65 12.66 -20.16 -12.49
N GLU A 66 13.46 -20.46 -13.49
CA GLU A 66 13.87 -21.84 -13.74
C GLU A 66 14.57 -22.38 -12.50
N ASN A 67 14.04 -23.46 -11.97
CA ASN A 67 14.59 -24.13 -10.83
C ASN A 67 15.85 -24.94 -11.26
N SER A 68 16.82 -24.25 -11.82
CA SER A 68 18.18 -24.78 -12.04
C SER A 68 18.87 -25.11 -10.70
N LEU A 69 18.15 -25.06 -9.67
CA LEU A 69 18.36 -25.26 -8.25
C LEU A 69 18.81 -26.66 -7.86
N THR A 70 18.98 -27.54 -8.80
CA THR A 70 19.62 -28.82 -8.57
C THR A 70 21.12 -28.71 -8.38
N LYS A 71 21.72 -27.54 -8.58
CA LYS A 71 23.14 -27.29 -8.36
C LYS A 71 23.36 -26.38 -7.17
N ASN A 72 23.50 -26.98 -5.98
CA ASN A 72 24.21 -26.46 -4.80
C ASN A 72 24.32 -24.93 -4.67
N VAL A 73 23.23 -24.22 -4.73
CA VAL A 73 23.18 -22.81 -4.31
C VAL A 73 23.06 -22.82 -2.80
N THR A 74 24.20 -22.87 -2.13
CA THR A 74 24.29 -22.64 -0.69
C THR A 74 23.88 -21.19 -0.40
N GLY A 75 22.71 -20.98 0.18
CA GLY A 75 22.25 -19.65 0.60
C GLY A 75 20.79 -19.38 0.34
N MET A 76 20.28 -19.61 -0.84
CA MET A 76 18.85 -19.70 -1.08
C MET A 76 18.50 -21.17 -1.15
N GLY A 77 18.43 -21.81 0.00
CA GLY A 77 18.25 -23.25 0.09
C GLY A 77 17.23 -23.76 -0.91
N ALA A 78 17.58 -24.86 -1.59
CA ALA A 78 16.73 -25.59 -2.51
C ALA A 78 15.28 -25.60 -2.01
N ILE A 79 14.45 -24.76 -2.58
CA ILE A 79 13.13 -24.56 -2.04
C ILE A 79 12.12 -24.80 -3.15
N PRO A 80 11.54 -25.96 -3.21
CA PRO A 80 10.11 -25.96 -3.42
C PRO A 80 9.50 -25.46 -2.11
N LYS A 81 9.29 -24.16 -2.01
CA LYS A 81 8.56 -23.55 -0.91
C LYS A 81 7.11 -23.89 -1.11
N TYR A 82 6.71 -25.02 -0.57
CA TYR A 82 5.30 -25.35 -0.53
C TYR A 82 4.58 -24.31 0.32
N VAL A 83 3.50 -23.80 -0.26
CA VAL A 83 2.63 -22.74 0.24
C VAL A 83 2.01 -23.19 1.55
N GLY A 84 2.33 -23.77 2.46
CA GLY A 84 1.68 -24.15 3.73
C GLY A 84 2.32 -23.44 4.90
N ASP A 85 3.58 -23.72 5.15
CA ASP A 85 4.26 -23.32 6.38
C ASP A 85 4.74 -21.87 6.38
N ARG A 86 4.82 -21.23 5.21
CA ARG A 86 5.35 -19.87 5.08
C ARG A 86 4.31 -18.76 5.04
N LEU A 87 3.04 -19.07 4.99
CA LEU A 87 1.98 -18.06 5.20
C LEU A 87 2.13 -17.34 6.55
N ASN A 88 2.77 -17.95 7.51
CA ASN A 88 3.11 -17.31 8.78
C ASN A 88 4.15 -16.20 8.65
N SER A 89 4.98 -16.20 7.61
CA SER A 89 5.95 -15.13 7.36
C SER A 89 5.30 -13.82 6.91
N PHE A 90 4.09 -13.88 6.35
CA PHE A 90 3.31 -12.71 5.95
C PHE A 90 2.48 -12.10 7.08
N LYS A 91 2.58 -12.60 8.30
CA LYS A 91 1.85 -12.03 9.43
C LYS A 91 2.23 -10.57 9.70
N SER A 92 3.50 -10.25 9.57
CA SER A 92 3.99 -8.88 9.72
C SER A 92 3.37 -7.93 8.69
N GLU A 93 3.16 -8.39 7.45
CA GLU A 93 2.52 -7.60 6.40
C GLU A 93 1.07 -7.25 6.74
N TYR A 94 0.34 -8.18 7.33
CA TYR A 94 -1.03 -7.92 7.79
C TYR A 94 -1.06 -6.77 8.81
N GLU A 95 -0.18 -6.82 9.80
CA GLU A 95 -0.09 -5.81 10.86
C GLU A 95 0.35 -4.44 10.31
N LYS A 96 1.35 -4.42 9.44
CA LYS A 96 1.85 -3.18 8.80
C LYS A 96 0.79 -2.52 7.92
N LEU A 97 0.08 -3.29 7.11
CA LEU A 97 -0.99 -2.77 6.25
C LEU A 97 -2.16 -2.21 7.07
N TYR A 98 -2.54 -2.85 8.18
CA TYR A 98 -3.56 -2.27 9.06
C TYR A 98 -3.05 -1.05 9.84
N ALA A 99 -1.76 -0.97 10.16
CA ALA A 99 -1.16 0.25 10.72
C ALA A 99 -1.21 1.42 9.72
N LEU A 100 -0.93 1.15 8.45
CA LEU A 100 -1.10 2.13 7.37
C LEU A 100 -2.56 2.58 7.23
N ILE A 101 -3.52 1.64 7.22
CA ILE A 101 -4.96 1.94 7.19
C ILE A 101 -5.36 2.82 8.36
N LYS A 102 -4.86 2.54 9.58
CA LYS A 102 -5.09 3.38 10.76
C LYS A 102 -4.62 4.82 10.52
N ASN A 103 -3.41 5.01 10.01
CA ASN A 103 -2.86 6.34 9.76
C ASN A 103 -3.63 7.07 8.64
N CYS A 104 -4.04 6.36 7.58
CA CYS A 104 -4.94 6.93 6.56
C CYS A 104 -6.28 7.37 7.17
N ASN A 105 -6.85 6.56 8.06
CA ASN A 105 -8.10 6.92 8.73
C ASN A 105 -7.96 8.18 9.60
N LEU A 106 -6.81 8.35 10.28
CA LEU A 106 -6.54 9.57 11.04
C LEU A 106 -6.52 10.80 10.12
N VAL A 107 -5.83 10.73 8.97
CA VAL A 107 -5.83 11.83 7.99
C VAL A 107 -7.24 12.13 7.49
N ILE A 108 -8.01 11.11 7.17
CA ILE A 108 -9.33 11.26 6.54
C ILE A 108 -10.36 11.86 7.52
N HIS A 109 -10.23 11.58 8.83
CA HIS A 109 -11.27 11.95 9.79
C HIS A 109 -10.89 13.03 10.79
N GLU A 110 -9.58 13.21 11.04
CA GLU A 110 -9.12 14.15 12.07
C GLU A 110 -8.51 15.43 11.50
N MET A 111 -8.21 15.46 10.19
CA MET A 111 -7.71 16.68 9.55
C MET A 111 -8.87 17.66 9.35
N GLU A 112 -8.80 18.81 10.01
CA GLU A 112 -9.82 19.85 9.94
C GLU A 112 -9.67 20.76 8.71
N GLU A 113 -8.49 20.81 8.13
CA GLU A 113 -8.15 21.64 7.00
C GLU A 113 -8.50 20.94 5.68
N GLU A 114 -9.35 21.55 4.85
CA GLU A 114 -9.85 20.90 3.63
C GLU A 114 -9.46 21.61 2.33
N ASN A 115 -9.17 22.91 2.38
CA ASN A 115 -9.16 23.75 1.18
C ASN A 115 -7.78 24.10 0.64
N THR A 116 -6.71 23.83 1.40
CA THR A 116 -5.34 24.05 0.91
C THR A 116 -4.92 22.96 -0.07
N GLU A 117 -3.98 23.26 -0.95
CA GLU A 117 -3.44 22.25 -1.89
C GLU A 117 -2.70 21.12 -1.13
N MET A 118 -2.10 21.44 0.02
CA MET A 118 -1.50 20.44 0.88
C MET A 118 -2.57 19.49 1.44
N ALA A 119 -3.66 20.02 1.99
CA ALA A 119 -4.75 19.23 2.53
C ALA A 119 -5.37 18.32 1.46
N LYS A 120 -5.66 18.86 0.28
CA LYS A 120 -6.16 18.07 -0.86
C LYS A 120 -5.21 16.94 -1.24
N SER A 121 -3.91 17.22 -1.25
CA SER A 121 -2.89 16.20 -1.53
C SER A 121 -2.82 15.15 -0.43
N CYS A 122 -2.95 15.52 0.83
CA CYS A 122 -3.05 14.59 1.96
C CYS A 122 -4.29 13.69 1.86
N TYR A 123 -5.46 14.25 1.57
CA TYR A 123 -6.67 13.46 1.37
C TYR A 123 -6.55 12.51 0.18
N ALA A 124 -6.06 13.01 -0.97
CA ALA A 124 -5.84 12.18 -2.16
C ALA A 124 -4.94 10.99 -1.84
N THR A 125 -3.83 11.25 -1.14
CA THR A 125 -2.85 10.24 -0.76
C THR A 125 -3.43 9.26 0.25
N ALA A 126 -4.11 9.74 1.29
CA ALA A 126 -4.67 8.89 2.34
C ALA A 126 -5.75 7.94 1.78
N TYR A 127 -6.66 8.43 0.95
CA TYR A 127 -7.64 7.57 0.29
C TYR A 127 -6.99 6.56 -0.65
N THR A 128 -6.02 6.99 -1.46
CA THR A 128 -5.30 6.09 -2.38
C THR A 128 -4.54 5.02 -1.62
N LEU A 129 -3.78 5.39 -0.59
CA LEU A 129 -3.00 4.45 0.23
C LEU A 129 -3.89 3.47 0.99
N ARG A 130 -5.04 3.92 1.51
CA ARG A 130 -5.99 3.02 2.18
C ARG A 130 -6.55 2.00 1.20
N GLY A 131 -6.93 2.44 0.01
CA GLY A 131 -7.35 1.55 -1.08
C GLY A 131 -6.26 0.55 -1.48
N VAL A 132 -5.01 1.01 -1.62
CA VAL A 132 -3.85 0.16 -1.94
C VAL A 132 -3.55 -0.84 -0.83
N ALA A 133 -3.64 -0.42 0.44
CA ALA A 133 -3.43 -1.32 1.58
C ALA A 133 -4.49 -2.44 1.62
N TYR A 134 -5.77 -2.12 1.45
CA TYR A 134 -6.81 -3.13 1.33
C TYR A 134 -6.66 -4.01 0.09
N TYR A 135 -6.23 -3.46 -1.04
CA TYR A 135 -5.94 -4.23 -2.24
C TYR A 135 -4.84 -5.27 -1.99
N ASN A 136 -3.75 -4.89 -1.32
CA ASN A 136 -2.67 -5.81 -0.99
C ASN A 136 -3.11 -6.86 0.03
N LEU A 137 -3.82 -6.46 1.09
CA LEU A 137 -4.41 -7.39 2.07
C LEU A 137 -5.34 -8.40 1.38
N MET A 138 -6.20 -7.95 0.47
CA MET A 138 -7.10 -8.84 -0.27
C MET A 138 -6.32 -9.89 -1.07
N ARG A 139 -5.27 -9.47 -1.77
CA ARG A 139 -4.46 -10.38 -2.58
C ARG A 139 -3.66 -11.39 -1.77
N LEU A 140 -3.18 -10.99 -0.59
CA LEU A 140 -2.32 -11.84 0.25
C LEU A 140 -3.11 -12.77 1.17
N PHE A 141 -4.30 -12.36 1.62
CA PHE A 141 -5.00 -13.03 2.73
C PHE A 141 -6.42 -13.50 2.41
N CYS A 142 -6.89 -13.27 1.18
CA CYS A 142 -8.19 -13.75 0.75
C CYS A 142 -8.07 -14.79 -0.36
N GLU A 143 -9.16 -15.53 -0.57
CA GLU A 143 -9.30 -16.42 -1.72
C GLU A 143 -9.29 -15.61 -3.04
N PRO A 144 -8.93 -16.24 -4.17
CA PRO A 144 -9.11 -15.61 -5.46
C PRO A 144 -10.56 -15.17 -5.68
N TYR A 145 -10.74 -13.92 -6.16
CA TYR A 145 -12.06 -13.35 -6.35
C TYR A 145 -12.88 -14.15 -7.37
N ASN A 146 -14.09 -14.51 -7.00
CA ASN A 146 -15.05 -15.14 -7.89
C ASN A 146 -16.30 -14.25 -8.00
N LYS A 147 -16.53 -13.68 -9.16
CA LYS A 147 -17.61 -12.70 -9.41
C LYS A 147 -19.01 -13.21 -9.00
N GLN A 148 -19.27 -14.50 -9.16
CA GLN A 148 -20.56 -15.09 -8.79
C GLN A 148 -20.73 -15.36 -7.29
N LYS A 149 -19.62 -15.49 -6.57
CA LYS A 149 -19.58 -15.86 -5.13
C LYS A 149 -19.01 -14.80 -4.23
N ALA A 150 -18.59 -13.66 -4.76
CA ALA A 150 -17.88 -12.62 -4.00
C ALA A 150 -18.63 -12.11 -2.77
N GLY A 151 -19.96 -12.13 -2.80
CA GLY A 151 -20.81 -11.79 -1.64
C GLY A 151 -20.76 -12.82 -0.50
N GLU A 152 -20.35 -14.06 -0.78
CA GLU A 152 -20.24 -15.16 0.19
C GLU A 152 -18.78 -15.46 0.57
N GLN A 153 -17.83 -15.11 -0.30
CA GLN A 153 -16.40 -15.28 -0.01
C GLN A 153 -15.97 -14.38 1.16
N LEU A 154 -15.22 -14.94 2.08
CA LEU A 154 -14.71 -14.20 3.24
C LEU A 154 -13.63 -13.20 2.81
N GLY A 155 -13.91 -11.93 3.04
CA GLY A 155 -12.98 -10.83 2.86
C GLY A 155 -12.17 -10.52 4.12
N LEU A 156 -11.97 -9.27 4.38
CA LEU A 156 -11.18 -8.69 5.47
C LEU A 156 -12.10 -7.97 6.47
N SER A 157 -11.56 -7.59 7.61
CA SER A 157 -12.24 -6.66 8.50
C SER A 157 -12.14 -5.23 7.96
N ILE A 158 -13.28 -4.60 7.69
CA ILE A 158 -13.32 -3.20 7.25
C ILE A 158 -13.18 -2.29 8.47
N VAL A 159 -12.13 -1.45 8.45
CA VAL A 159 -11.83 -0.46 9.49
C VAL A 159 -11.66 0.90 8.79
N THR A 160 -12.68 1.73 8.86
CA THR A 160 -12.69 3.06 8.21
C THR A 160 -12.50 4.21 9.18
N ARG A 161 -12.49 3.95 10.49
CA ARG A 161 -12.26 4.91 11.57
C ARG A 161 -11.35 4.33 12.63
N PHE A 162 -10.66 5.21 13.34
CA PHE A 162 -9.91 4.80 14.52
C PHE A 162 -10.86 4.61 15.70
N ASP A 163 -10.99 3.36 16.16
CA ASP A 163 -11.78 2.99 17.32
C ASP A 163 -11.11 1.78 18.01
N MET A 164 -10.59 2.00 19.21
CA MET A 164 -9.89 0.99 19.99
C MET A 164 -10.83 -0.08 20.59
N GLU A 165 -12.11 0.21 20.69
CA GLU A 165 -13.10 -0.72 21.25
C GLU A 165 -13.78 -1.55 20.17
N ALA A 166 -13.67 -1.15 18.92
CA ALA A 166 -14.28 -1.86 17.80
C ALA A 166 -13.77 -3.29 17.68
N ARG A 167 -14.68 -4.19 17.36
CA ARG A 167 -14.40 -5.60 17.04
C ARG A 167 -14.99 -5.93 15.67
N PRO A 168 -14.40 -5.39 14.59
CA PRO A 168 -14.96 -5.56 13.27
C PRO A 168 -14.89 -7.03 12.85
N LYS A 169 -15.99 -7.51 12.30
CA LYS A 169 -16.05 -8.84 11.69
C LYS A 169 -15.45 -8.80 10.28
N ARG A 170 -15.07 -9.95 9.77
CA ARG A 170 -14.71 -10.07 8.35
C ARG A 170 -15.95 -9.79 7.51
N SER A 171 -15.77 -8.95 6.51
CA SER A 171 -16.77 -8.68 5.47
C SER A 171 -16.66 -9.67 4.32
N SER A 172 -17.50 -9.54 3.32
CA SER A 172 -17.37 -10.28 2.07
C SER A 172 -16.27 -9.69 1.17
N LEU A 173 -15.79 -10.47 0.21
CA LEU A 173 -14.86 -9.96 -0.81
C LEU A 173 -15.50 -8.87 -1.67
N LEU A 174 -16.80 -8.96 -1.92
CA LEU A 174 -17.56 -7.95 -2.67
C LEU A 174 -17.50 -6.58 -1.95
N GLU A 175 -17.71 -6.57 -0.62
CA GLU A 175 -17.62 -5.36 0.19
C GLU A 175 -16.20 -4.78 0.20
N ILE A 176 -15.17 -5.63 0.24
CA ILE A 176 -13.78 -5.19 0.16
C ILE A 176 -13.47 -4.54 -1.19
N VAL A 177 -13.87 -5.16 -2.30
CA VAL A 177 -13.67 -4.60 -3.64
C VAL A 177 -14.39 -3.26 -3.77
N SER A 178 -15.62 -3.16 -3.26
CA SER A 178 -16.39 -1.90 -3.25
C SER A 178 -15.69 -0.81 -2.46
N LEU A 179 -15.17 -1.11 -1.26
CA LEU A 179 -14.42 -0.16 -0.44
C LEU A 179 -13.15 0.34 -1.16
N ILE A 180 -12.38 -0.58 -1.75
CA ILE A 180 -11.16 -0.22 -2.49
C ILE A 180 -11.51 0.68 -3.68
N GLU A 181 -12.56 0.35 -4.41
CA GLU A 181 -13.04 1.15 -5.54
C GLU A 181 -13.45 2.56 -5.12
N GLU A 182 -14.23 2.67 -4.04
CA GLU A 182 -14.66 3.95 -3.49
C GLU A 182 -13.48 4.81 -3.04
N ASP A 183 -12.53 4.23 -2.32
CA ASP A 183 -11.33 4.92 -1.85
C ASP A 183 -10.47 5.42 -3.03
N LEU A 184 -10.19 4.56 -4.00
CA LEU A 184 -9.41 4.95 -5.18
C LEU A 184 -10.12 6.04 -6.00
N LYS A 185 -11.44 5.93 -6.21
CA LYS A 185 -12.22 6.97 -6.89
C LYS A 185 -12.22 8.29 -6.10
N LYS A 186 -12.29 8.21 -4.78
CA LYS A 186 -12.21 9.40 -3.93
C LYS A 186 -10.84 10.05 -4.03
N GLY A 187 -9.76 9.27 -3.95
CA GLY A 187 -8.40 9.76 -4.19
C GLY A 187 -8.24 10.43 -5.55
N ILE A 188 -8.75 9.81 -6.62
CA ILE A 188 -8.76 10.36 -7.98
C ILE A 188 -9.50 11.70 -8.05
N SER A 189 -10.61 11.86 -7.31
CA SER A 189 -11.43 13.07 -7.36
C SER A 189 -10.71 14.34 -6.88
N TYR A 190 -9.68 14.21 -6.07
CA TYR A 190 -8.82 15.33 -5.65
C TYR A 190 -7.83 15.76 -6.73
N ASN A 191 -7.61 14.95 -7.75
CA ASN A 191 -6.72 15.22 -8.89
C ASN A 191 -5.32 15.69 -8.48
N SER A 192 -4.78 15.13 -7.40
CA SER A 192 -3.45 15.50 -6.91
C SER A 192 -2.36 14.98 -7.85
N LYS A 193 -1.43 15.87 -8.19
CA LYS A 193 -0.20 15.57 -8.95
C LYS A 193 1.04 15.79 -8.10
N SER A 194 0.90 15.79 -6.78
CA SER A 194 2.01 16.01 -5.86
C SER A 194 3.04 14.90 -5.99
N GLU A 195 4.23 15.23 -6.48
CA GLU A 195 5.36 14.31 -6.56
C GLU A 195 5.94 13.98 -5.17
N ILE A 196 5.69 14.83 -4.17
CA ILE A 196 6.13 14.61 -2.79
C ILE A 196 5.52 13.33 -2.24
N PHE A 197 4.22 13.14 -2.45
CA PHE A 197 3.50 11.96 -1.96
C PHE A 197 3.55 10.77 -2.93
N ARG A 198 3.98 10.96 -4.17
CA ARG A 198 4.14 9.93 -5.23
C ARG A 198 2.88 9.17 -5.63
N TYR A 199 1.88 9.10 -4.75
CA TYR A 199 0.58 8.49 -5.05
C TYR A 199 -0.32 9.51 -5.74
N THR A 200 0.06 9.86 -6.96
CA THR A 200 -0.66 10.81 -7.82
C THR A 200 -1.98 10.24 -8.31
N VAL A 201 -2.79 11.09 -8.94
CA VAL A 201 -4.04 10.68 -9.60
C VAL A 201 -3.83 9.52 -10.60
N ASP A 202 -2.69 9.50 -11.30
CA ASP A 202 -2.40 8.45 -12.28
C ASP A 202 -2.05 7.12 -11.60
N VAL A 203 -1.34 7.18 -10.46
CA VAL A 203 -1.08 5.99 -9.64
C VAL A 203 -2.40 5.41 -9.10
N ALA A 204 -3.30 6.28 -8.60
CA ALA A 204 -4.62 5.84 -8.14
C ALA A 204 -5.44 5.17 -9.25
N LYS A 205 -5.43 5.74 -10.47
CA LYS A 205 -6.06 5.12 -11.65
C LYS A 205 -5.44 3.78 -12.01
N ALA A 206 -4.12 3.66 -11.96
CA ALA A 206 -3.44 2.40 -12.23
C ALA A 206 -3.84 1.31 -11.24
N TYR A 207 -3.95 1.64 -9.94
CA TYR A 207 -4.48 0.70 -8.96
C TYR A 207 -5.96 0.37 -9.18
N LEU A 208 -6.75 1.34 -9.62
CA LEU A 208 -8.15 1.10 -9.98
C LEU A 208 -8.28 0.13 -11.17
N ALA A 209 -7.45 0.29 -12.20
CA ALA A 209 -7.39 -0.64 -13.32
C ALA A 209 -7.01 -2.06 -12.86
N ARG A 210 -6.02 -2.18 -11.95
CA ARG A 210 -5.63 -3.46 -11.35
C ARG A 210 -6.75 -4.07 -10.51
N LEU A 211 -7.47 -3.27 -9.73
CA LEU A 211 -8.64 -3.74 -8.97
C LEU A 211 -9.69 -4.33 -9.90
N TYR A 212 -10.04 -3.61 -10.96
CA TYR A 212 -11.01 -4.08 -11.95
C TYR A 212 -10.56 -5.36 -12.64
N PHE A 213 -9.25 -5.49 -12.95
CA PHE A 213 -8.68 -6.72 -13.47
C PHE A 213 -8.87 -7.88 -12.49
N TRP A 214 -8.48 -7.73 -11.23
CA TRP A 214 -8.59 -8.79 -10.22
C TRP A 214 -10.02 -9.12 -9.81
N SER A 215 -10.95 -8.17 -9.92
CA SER A 215 -12.38 -8.38 -9.68
C SER A 215 -13.14 -8.83 -10.93
N GLN A 216 -12.44 -9.17 -12.02
CA GLN A 216 -13.02 -9.64 -13.29
C GLN A 216 -14.02 -8.63 -13.90
N ASN A 217 -13.78 -7.34 -13.67
CA ASN A 217 -14.57 -6.25 -14.25
C ASN A 217 -13.86 -5.65 -15.47
N TRP A 218 -13.80 -6.44 -16.54
CA TRP A 218 -13.03 -6.11 -17.74
C TRP A 218 -13.53 -4.86 -18.45
N GLU A 219 -14.83 -4.63 -18.44
CA GLU A 219 -15.46 -3.45 -19.06
C GLU A 219 -14.95 -2.14 -18.46
N GLN A 220 -14.69 -2.12 -17.16
CA GLN A 220 -14.14 -0.96 -16.46
C GLN A 220 -12.60 -0.94 -16.49
N ALA A 221 -11.95 -2.09 -16.51
CA ALA A 221 -10.48 -2.18 -16.53
C ALA A 221 -9.89 -1.59 -17.82
N ILE A 222 -10.47 -1.93 -18.97
CA ILE A 222 -9.94 -1.57 -20.29
C ILE A 222 -9.80 -0.05 -20.49
N PRO A 223 -10.85 0.78 -20.28
CA PRO A 223 -10.74 2.22 -20.51
C PRO A 223 -9.74 2.88 -19.57
N VAL A 224 -9.73 2.51 -18.29
CA VAL A 224 -8.78 3.08 -17.31
C VAL A 224 -7.35 2.67 -17.65
N ALA A 225 -7.11 1.42 -18.02
CA ALA A 225 -5.79 0.96 -18.41
C ALA A 225 -5.30 1.66 -19.70
N LYS A 226 -6.16 1.89 -20.68
CA LYS A 226 -5.81 2.64 -21.91
C LYS A 226 -5.39 4.08 -21.58
N GLU A 227 -6.13 4.78 -20.73
CA GLU A 227 -5.79 6.14 -20.29
C GLU A 227 -4.38 6.19 -19.67
N ILE A 228 -4.05 5.22 -18.83
CA ILE A 228 -2.72 5.13 -18.21
C ILE A 228 -1.65 4.83 -19.25
N LEU A 229 -1.88 3.92 -20.18
CA LEU A 229 -0.92 3.56 -21.23
C LEU A 229 -0.67 4.71 -22.23
N GLU A 230 -1.65 5.57 -22.46
CA GLU A 230 -1.46 6.80 -23.27
C GLU A 230 -0.52 7.78 -22.58
N ALA A 231 -0.62 7.94 -21.25
CA ALA A 231 0.24 8.83 -20.47
C ALA A 231 1.61 8.20 -20.16
N TYR A 232 1.65 6.90 -19.99
CA TYR A 232 2.84 6.11 -19.61
C TYR A 232 2.99 4.92 -20.55
N PRO A 233 3.46 5.13 -21.79
CA PRO A 233 3.64 4.06 -22.75
C PRO A 233 4.66 3.03 -22.26
N LEU A 234 4.50 1.79 -22.70
CA LEU A 234 5.45 0.72 -22.39
C LEU A 234 6.80 1.06 -23.01
N VAL A 235 7.85 0.86 -22.24
CA VAL A 235 9.23 1.00 -22.68
C VAL A 235 9.74 -0.37 -23.08
N GLU A 236 10.30 -0.48 -24.29
CA GLU A 236 10.72 -1.76 -24.86
C GLU A 236 12.17 -1.71 -25.39
N GLY A 237 12.72 -2.88 -25.66
CA GLY A 237 14.02 -3.04 -26.31
C GLY A 237 15.19 -2.41 -25.57
N THR A 238 16.06 -1.72 -26.29
CA THR A 238 17.28 -1.10 -25.73
C THR A 238 16.95 0.03 -24.74
N GLU A 239 15.86 0.76 -24.96
CA GLU A 239 15.42 1.82 -24.05
C GLU A 239 15.08 1.24 -22.66
N TYR A 240 14.42 0.08 -22.60
CA TYR A 240 14.16 -0.62 -21.35
C TYR A 240 15.43 -1.02 -20.62
N VAL A 241 16.41 -1.58 -21.36
CA VAL A 241 17.72 -1.97 -20.82
C VAL A 241 18.47 -0.74 -20.30
N ASP A 242 18.47 0.36 -21.06
CA ASP A 242 19.12 1.60 -20.66
C ASP A 242 18.45 2.22 -19.42
N MET A 243 17.13 2.14 -19.34
CA MET A 243 16.37 2.60 -18.17
C MET A 243 16.75 1.80 -16.93
N LEU A 244 16.86 0.47 -17.03
CA LEU A 244 17.25 -0.40 -15.90
C LEU A 244 18.71 -0.24 -15.51
N SER A 245 19.60 0.05 -16.48
CA SER A 245 21.02 0.25 -16.23
C SER A 245 21.36 1.65 -15.74
N ALA A 246 20.45 2.62 -15.87
CA ALA A 246 20.64 3.96 -15.37
C ALA A 246 20.69 3.96 -13.84
N GLN A 247 21.69 4.62 -13.28
CA GLN A 247 21.78 4.81 -11.84
C GLN A 247 20.50 5.51 -11.37
N HIS A 248 19.74 4.84 -10.48
CA HIS A 248 18.46 5.27 -9.92
C HIS A 248 17.26 5.24 -10.88
N ALA A 249 17.31 4.53 -11.99
CA ALA A 249 16.20 4.41 -12.93
C ALA A 249 15.45 5.73 -13.22
N GLN A 250 16.19 6.83 -13.37
CA GLN A 250 15.62 8.19 -13.44
C GLN A 250 15.19 8.60 -14.85
N LYS A 251 15.47 7.76 -15.85
CA LYS A 251 15.11 8.05 -17.24
C LYS A 251 13.72 7.53 -17.54
N GLY A 252 12.97 8.33 -18.31
CA GLY A 252 11.66 7.96 -18.82
C GLY A 252 10.49 8.49 -17.99
N ASN A 253 9.30 8.32 -18.56
CA ASN A 253 8.03 8.66 -17.93
C ASN A 253 7.60 7.51 -17.01
N ILE A 254 7.86 7.61 -15.73
CA ILE A 254 7.66 6.54 -14.76
C ILE A 254 6.44 6.89 -13.89
N LEU A 255 5.45 6.00 -13.92
CA LEU A 255 4.21 6.15 -13.17
C LEU A 255 4.42 6.19 -11.65
N LEU A 256 5.21 5.27 -11.12
CA LEU A 256 5.55 5.19 -9.70
C LEU A 256 7.00 4.76 -9.55
N ARG A 257 7.78 5.52 -8.81
CA ARG A 257 9.17 5.20 -8.51
C ARG A 257 9.31 4.73 -7.08
N SER A 258 10.12 3.70 -6.92
CA SER A 258 10.65 3.28 -5.64
C SER A 258 12.17 3.18 -5.80
N TYR A 259 12.91 3.71 -4.85
CA TYR A 259 14.36 3.60 -4.84
C TYR A 259 14.77 2.50 -3.89
N VAL A 260 15.41 1.47 -4.40
CA VAL A 260 16.18 0.56 -3.56
C VAL A 260 17.57 1.17 -3.42
N LEU A 261 17.80 1.92 -2.36
CA LEU A 261 19.14 2.41 -2.07
C LEU A 261 20.06 1.24 -1.75
N SER A 262 21.16 1.20 -2.43
CA SER A 262 22.49 0.61 -2.18
C SER A 262 22.65 -0.64 -1.28
N HIS A 263 21.69 -1.08 -0.53
CA HIS A 263 21.79 -2.30 0.28
C HIS A 263 21.81 -3.58 -0.57
N VAL A 264 21.41 -3.48 -1.83
CA VAL A 264 21.55 -4.57 -2.80
C VAL A 264 22.94 -4.61 -3.42
N SER A 265 23.73 -3.56 -3.31
CA SER A 265 25.04 -3.44 -3.94
C SER A 265 26.17 -4.26 -3.29
N GLY A 266 25.95 -4.76 -2.09
CA GLY A 266 26.89 -5.65 -1.39
C GLY A 266 26.46 -7.10 -1.43
N ASP A 267 25.40 -7.41 -2.13
CA ASP A 267 24.71 -8.64 -1.87
C ASP A 267 25.27 -9.79 -2.69
N GLN A 268 26.00 -10.64 -2.01
CA GLN A 268 26.46 -11.92 -2.54
C GLN A 268 25.28 -12.78 -3.05
N ASN A 269 24.06 -12.50 -2.63
CA ASN A 269 22.86 -13.23 -3.03
C ASN A 269 22.43 -12.93 -4.47
N TYR A 270 22.66 -11.70 -4.95
CA TYR A 270 22.36 -11.34 -6.34
C TYR A 270 23.37 -11.93 -7.33
N ASN A 271 24.62 -12.11 -6.90
CA ASN A 271 25.66 -12.73 -7.73
C ASN A 271 25.45 -14.25 -7.88
N GLY A 272 24.73 -14.89 -6.97
CA GLY A 272 24.35 -16.29 -7.08
C GLY A 272 23.28 -16.58 -8.15
N ALA A 273 22.53 -15.56 -8.56
CA ALA A 273 21.51 -15.68 -9.61
C ALA A 273 22.06 -15.43 -11.03
N LYS A 274 23.34 -15.05 -11.16
CA LYS A 274 24.02 -14.80 -12.43
C LYS A 274 24.88 -15.97 -12.92
N GLY A 275 24.91 -17.09 -12.18
CA GLY A 275 25.70 -18.27 -12.49
C GLY A 275 24.96 -19.28 -13.35
#